data_78b66542a2853a130c803107134e402e
#
_entry.id   78b66542a2853a130c803107134e402e
#
_cell.length_a   1.000
_cell.length_b   1.000
_cell.length_c   1.000
_cell.angle_alpha   90.00
_cell.angle_beta   90.00
_cell.angle_gamma   90.00
#
_symmetry.space_group_name_H-M   'P 1'
#
loop_
_entity.id
_entity.type
_entity.pdbx_description
1 polymer ?
#
loop_
_entity_poly.entity_id
_entity_poly.type
_entity_poly.pdbx_seq_one_letter_code
_entity_poly.pdbx_strand_id
1 'polypeptide(L)'
;MNARIYIAGAGLFGRTVGHYLDAHGIAWEGFFDKQKFENKVCNKDVYPYDRLSELVNRPAVFLVSSVSYKEGISETLRSFNISDERIYSFYSEAVLLDLMREMEDISELEDRLLALKDVHHGKACFVVGNGPSLAIPDLERIKEEVSFGCNSIYALFDHTDWRPTYYFANDSIATDNLVSDNLIGSLRNNFQGMFFSLAQHEKFKKIADLENCYFMKLLSTTTEEERQMCLKNQKSVFLGGTVVCSMIQMAIYMGFSRIYLLGLDCTFPVEMHDGGVVVQNEMEMIHNPLIEAVDRKGYDKAQKRYGYAYFMEYDTMLRGYRSIRKYADGHGIHIYNATRGGKLEVFDRVDFDSLFTDGKFTPERAVIHSREPWYTNSGN
;
A
#
# COMPACT_ATOMS: atom_id res chain seq x y z
N MET A 1 -41.62 11.75 -3.32
CA MET A 1 -41.09 10.74 -2.40
C MET A 1 -39.56 10.89 -2.42
N ASN A 2 -38.94 11.07 -1.26
CA ASN A 2 -37.48 11.13 -1.20
C ASN A 2 -36.91 9.75 -1.52
N ALA A 3 -35.83 9.71 -2.35
CA ALA A 3 -35.15 8.47 -2.65
C ALA A 3 -34.49 7.92 -1.38
N ARG A 4 -34.52 6.61 -1.20
CA ARG A 4 -33.82 5.92 -0.10
C ARG A 4 -32.36 5.81 -0.44
N ILE A 5 -31.47 6.07 0.52
CA ILE A 5 -30.03 5.99 0.34
C ILE A 5 -29.52 4.65 0.89
N TYR A 6 -28.78 3.91 0.09
CA TYR A 6 -28.04 2.71 0.48
C TYR A 6 -26.55 2.89 0.18
N ILE A 7 -25.71 2.23 0.98
CA ILE A 7 -24.27 2.22 0.76
C ILE A 7 -23.89 0.86 0.19
N ALA A 8 -23.21 0.85 -0.97
CA ALA A 8 -22.70 -0.37 -1.58
C ALA A 8 -21.22 -0.57 -1.19
N GLY A 9 -20.99 -1.61 -0.37
CA GLY A 9 -19.76 -1.92 0.34
C GLY A 9 -19.84 -1.58 1.83
N ALA A 10 -19.83 -2.59 2.70
CA ALA A 10 -19.89 -2.45 4.17
C ALA A 10 -18.50 -2.49 4.83
N GLY A 11 -17.44 -2.39 4.04
CA GLY A 11 -16.06 -2.27 4.50
C GLY A 11 -15.79 -0.94 5.21
N LEU A 12 -14.51 -0.65 5.48
CA LEU A 12 -14.09 0.56 6.20
C LEU A 12 -14.69 1.83 5.59
N PHE A 13 -14.51 2.05 4.29
CA PHE A 13 -15.02 3.26 3.63
C PHE A 13 -16.55 3.35 3.67
N GLY A 14 -17.26 2.22 3.54
CA GLY A 14 -18.72 2.22 3.69
C GLY A 14 -19.16 2.65 5.07
N ARG A 15 -18.48 2.18 6.11
CA ARG A 15 -18.76 2.59 7.50
C ARG A 15 -18.48 4.07 7.71
N THR A 16 -17.37 4.59 7.15
CA THR A 16 -17.04 6.03 7.20
C THR A 16 -18.15 6.86 6.56
N VAL A 17 -18.60 6.46 5.37
CA VAL A 17 -19.75 7.14 4.71
C VAL A 17 -21.02 7.06 5.56
N GLY A 18 -21.32 5.90 6.14
CA GLY A 18 -22.48 5.74 7.04
C GLY A 18 -22.43 6.67 8.25
N HIS A 19 -21.30 6.74 8.92
CA HIS A 19 -21.10 7.66 10.04
C HIS A 19 -21.20 9.12 9.61
N TYR A 20 -20.64 9.49 8.46
CA TYR A 20 -20.77 10.84 7.92
C TYR A 20 -22.26 11.21 7.69
N LEU A 21 -23.04 10.31 7.07
CA LEU A 21 -24.46 10.53 6.85
C LEU A 21 -25.21 10.72 8.19
N ASP A 22 -24.93 9.89 9.19
CA ASP A 22 -25.50 9.99 10.52
C ASP A 22 -25.13 11.31 11.22
N ALA A 23 -23.87 11.71 11.15
CA ALA A 23 -23.36 12.96 11.76
C ALA A 23 -24.02 14.21 11.15
N HIS A 24 -24.39 14.15 9.86
CA HIS A 24 -25.05 15.24 9.16
C HIS A 24 -26.59 15.13 9.13
N GLY A 25 -27.17 14.19 9.88
CA GLY A 25 -28.61 13.99 9.95
C GLY A 25 -29.25 13.51 8.63
N ILE A 26 -28.46 12.91 7.75
CA ILE A 26 -28.92 12.39 6.46
C ILE A 26 -29.46 10.97 6.66
N ALA A 27 -30.75 10.77 6.43
CA ALA A 27 -31.37 9.46 6.58
C ALA A 27 -30.89 8.49 5.49
N TRP A 28 -30.45 7.30 5.89
CA TRP A 28 -30.04 6.22 5.01
C TRP A 28 -30.50 4.86 5.59
N GLU A 29 -30.59 3.83 4.72
CA GLU A 29 -31.32 2.59 5.06
C GLU A 29 -30.38 1.46 5.53
N GLY A 30 -29.23 1.26 4.88
CA GLY A 30 -28.32 0.16 5.17
C GLY A 30 -27.29 -0.06 4.08
N PHE A 31 -26.60 -1.17 4.21
CA PHE A 31 -25.54 -1.55 3.27
C PHE A 31 -25.98 -2.65 2.32
N PHE A 32 -25.35 -2.69 1.14
CA PHE A 32 -25.26 -3.87 0.28
C PHE A 32 -23.83 -4.38 0.22
N ASP A 33 -23.60 -5.68 0.50
CA ASP A 33 -22.27 -6.28 0.43
C ASP A 33 -22.33 -7.75 0.01
N LYS A 34 -21.24 -8.25 -0.58
CA LYS A 34 -21.08 -9.69 -0.90
C LYS A 34 -20.90 -10.53 0.37
N GLN A 35 -20.28 -9.97 1.40
CA GLN A 35 -20.05 -10.67 2.66
C GLN A 35 -21.34 -10.72 3.49
N LYS A 36 -21.55 -11.88 4.12
CA LYS A 36 -22.56 -12.00 5.17
C LYS A 36 -22.01 -11.43 6.46
N PHE A 37 -22.71 -10.51 7.06
CA PHE A 37 -22.43 -9.98 8.38
C PHE A 37 -23.44 -10.57 9.37
N GLU A 38 -22.95 -11.16 10.45
CA GLU A 38 -23.80 -11.75 11.49
C GLU A 38 -24.52 -10.67 12.32
N ASN A 39 -23.93 -9.48 12.39
CA ASN A 39 -24.41 -8.33 13.14
C ASN A 39 -24.61 -7.12 12.24
N LYS A 40 -25.37 -6.15 12.74
CA LYS A 40 -25.51 -4.83 12.10
C LYS A 40 -24.17 -4.11 12.02
N VAL A 41 -23.97 -3.40 10.92
CA VAL A 41 -22.83 -2.50 10.71
C VAL A 41 -23.33 -1.06 10.87
N CYS A 42 -22.71 -0.24 11.69
CA CYS A 42 -23.20 1.11 12.02
C CYS A 42 -24.67 1.14 12.42
N ASN A 43 -25.12 0.17 13.21
CA ASN A 43 -26.53 -0.04 13.59
C ASN A 43 -27.51 -0.25 12.42
N LYS A 44 -27.02 -0.48 11.21
CA LYS A 44 -27.81 -0.75 10.00
C LYS A 44 -27.64 -2.19 9.51
N ASP A 45 -28.66 -2.67 8.80
CA ASP A 45 -28.62 -4.00 8.21
C ASP A 45 -27.66 -4.04 7.00
N VAL A 46 -27.05 -5.18 6.77
CA VAL A 46 -26.26 -5.47 5.57
C VAL A 46 -27.02 -6.47 4.72
N TYR A 47 -27.41 -6.05 3.53
CA TYR A 47 -28.21 -6.84 2.60
C TYR A 47 -27.30 -7.52 1.57
N PRO A 48 -27.56 -8.77 1.22
CA PRO A 48 -26.91 -9.39 0.07
C PRO A 48 -27.44 -8.80 -1.24
N TYR A 49 -26.62 -8.85 -2.29
CA TYR A 49 -26.94 -8.21 -3.58
C TYR A 49 -28.19 -8.79 -4.28
N ASP A 50 -28.59 -10.04 -4.02
CA ASP A 50 -29.82 -10.64 -4.57
C ASP A 50 -31.07 -9.86 -4.19
N ARG A 51 -31.08 -9.17 -3.06
CA ARG A 51 -32.18 -8.30 -2.64
C ARG A 51 -32.28 -6.98 -3.43
N LEU A 52 -31.31 -6.66 -4.28
CA LEU A 52 -31.40 -5.49 -5.17
C LEU A 52 -32.60 -5.58 -6.13
N SER A 53 -33.00 -6.79 -6.51
CA SER A 53 -34.19 -7.00 -7.34
C SER A 53 -35.46 -6.37 -6.74
N GLU A 54 -35.57 -6.27 -5.42
CA GLU A 54 -36.68 -5.64 -4.71
C GLU A 54 -36.68 -4.10 -4.86
N LEU A 55 -35.56 -3.52 -5.25
CA LEU A 55 -35.32 -2.07 -5.32
C LEU A 55 -35.31 -1.51 -6.74
N VAL A 56 -35.36 -2.36 -7.78
CA VAL A 56 -35.31 -1.92 -9.19
C VAL A 56 -36.35 -0.84 -9.51
N ASN A 57 -37.58 -1.05 -9.07
CA ASN A 57 -38.72 -0.14 -9.30
C ASN A 57 -38.99 0.79 -8.13
N ARG A 58 -38.10 0.90 -7.15
CA ARG A 58 -38.29 1.79 -5.99
C ARG A 58 -37.36 2.98 -6.08
N PRO A 59 -37.74 4.17 -5.58
CA PRO A 59 -36.82 5.34 -5.55
C PRO A 59 -35.70 5.09 -4.53
N ALA A 60 -34.59 4.53 -4.99
CA ALA A 60 -33.41 4.28 -4.18
C ALA A 60 -32.16 4.72 -4.94
N VAL A 61 -31.17 5.24 -4.23
CA VAL A 61 -29.84 5.59 -4.72
C VAL A 61 -28.79 4.78 -3.96
N PHE A 62 -27.67 4.50 -4.61
CA PHE A 62 -26.61 3.67 -4.09
C PHE A 62 -25.29 4.46 -4.08
N LEU A 63 -24.71 4.62 -2.90
CA LEU A 63 -23.41 5.26 -2.71
C LEU A 63 -22.35 4.17 -2.73
N VAL A 64 -21.58 4.09 -3.82
CA VAL A 64 -20.46 3.14 -3.94
C VAL A 64 -19.28 3.67 -3.14
N SER A 65 -18.95 2.98 -2.07
CA SER A 65 -17.96 3.41 -1.07
C SER A 65 -16.67 2.60 -1.12
N SER A 66 -16.19 2.27 -2.31
CA SER A 66 -14.93 1.55 -2.49
C SER A 66 -14.09 2.25 -3.55
N VAL A 67 -12.81 2.37 -3.30
CA VAL A 67 -11.84 2.88 -4.27
C VAL A 67 -11.40 1.74 -5.18
N SER A 68 -10.87 0.67 -4.59
CA SER A 68 -10.30 -0.45 -5.34
C SER A 68 -11.34 -1.33 -6.07
N TYR A 69 -12.58 -1.38 -5.57
CA TYR A 69 -13.64 -2.24 -6.11
C TYR A 69 -14.82 -1.46 -6.69
N LYS A 70 -14.64 -0.16 -6.90
CA LYS A 70 -15.67 0.75 -7.38
C LYS A 70 -16.37 0.21 -8.63
N GLU A 71 -15.59 -0.17 -9.63
CA GLU A 71 -16.12 -0.62 -10.91
C GLU A 71 -16.87 -1.96 -10.76
N GLY A 72 -16.27 -2.93 -10.08
CA GLY A 72 -16.92 -4.23 -9.84
C GLY A 72 -18.19 -4.14 -9.00
N ILE A 73 -18.27 -3.18 -8.05
CA ILE A 73 -19.51 -2.91 -7.30
C ILE A 73 -20.54 -2.27 -8.22
N SER A 74 -20.13 -1.27 -9.02
CA SER A 74 -21.02 -0.59 -9.96
C SER A 74 -21.55 -1.56 -11.03
N GLU A 75 -20.71 -2.42 -11.57
CA GLU A 75 -21.12 -3.49 -12.50
C GLU A 75 -22.11 -4.48 -11.84
N THR A 76 -21.86 -4.83 -10.59
CA THR A 76 -22.79 -5.67 -9.83
C THR A 76 -24.17 -5.00 -9.71
N LEU A 77 -24.23 -3.70 -9.34
CA LEU A 77 -25.49 -2.96 -9.29
C LEU A 77 -26.18 -2.92 -10.66
N ARG A 78 -25.45 -2.68 -11.75
CA ARG A 78 -25.98 -2.69 -13.13
C ARG A 78 -26.54 -4.07 -13.51
N SER A 79 -25.88 -5.16 -13.11
CA SER A 79 -26.34 -6.52 -13.41
C SER A 79 -27.70 -6.85 -12.78
N PHE A 80 -28.10 -6.14 -11.72
CA PHE A 80 -29.42 -6.17 -11.12
C PHE A 80 -30.37 -5.10 -11.66
N ASN A 81 -30.09 -4.52 -12.85
CA ASN A 81 -30.88 -3.48 -13.50
C ASN A 81 -31.02 -2.17 -12.70
N ILE A 82 -30.04 -1.83 -11.87
CA ILE A 82 -29.96 -0.50 -11.28
C ILE A 82 -29.33 0.44 -12.32
N SER A 83 -30.05 1.52 -12.67
CA SER A 83 -29.57 2.49 -13.65
C SER A 83 -28.43 3.36 -13.12
N ASP A 84 -27.54 3.81 -14.01
CA ASP A 84 -26.39 4.64 -13.66
C ASP A 84 -26.76 5.94 -12.93
N GLU A 85 -27.91 6.52 -13.24
CA GLU A 85 -28.46 7.71 -12.56
C GLU A 85 -28.69 7.52 -11.07
N ARG A 86 -28.69 6.29 -10.61
CA ARG A 86 -28.93 5.88 -9.21
C ARG A 86 -27.65 5.42 -8.52
N ILE A 87 -26.53 5.37 -9.23
CA ILE A 87 -25.24 4.90 -8.73
C ILE A 87 -24.30 6.11 -8.58
N TYR A 88 -24.00 6.45 -7.34
CA TYR A 88 -23.11 7.55 -7.01
C TYR A 88 -21.84 7.01 -6.38
N SER A 89 -20.69 7.37 -6.94
CA SER A 89 -19.40 6.99 -6.37
C SER A 89 -18.88 8.09 -5.47
N PHE A 90 -18.44 7.76 -4.27
CA PHE A 90 -17.59 8.62 -3.48
C PHE A 90 -16.19 8.65 -4.11
N TYR A 91 -15.76 9.85 -4.48
CA TYR A 91 -14.89 10.09 -5.62
C TYR A 91 -13.43 9.82 -5.46
N SER A 92 -12.88 9.82 -4.30
CA SER A 92 -11.47 9.50 -4.13
C SER A 92 -11.21 9.05 -2.71
N GLU A 93 -10.18 8.25 -2.57
CA GLU A 93 -9.63 7.91 -1.27
C GLU A 93 -9.30 9.17 -0.45
N ALA A 94 -8.87 10.25 -1.12
CA ALA A 94 -8.64 11.54 -0.50
C ALA A 94 -9.89 12.11 0.17
N VAL A 95 -11.04 12.10 -0.52
CA VAL A 95 -12.32 12.57 0.06
C VAL A 95 -12.75 11.71 1.23
N LEU A 96 -12.63 10.37 1.11
CA LEU A 96 -12.97 9.48 2.22
C LEU A 96 -12.04 9.68 3.43
N LEU A 97 -10.76 9.92 3.19
CA LEU A 97 -9.79 10.24 4.24
C LEU A 97 -10.05 11.61 4.87
N ASP A 98 -10.48 12.60 4.09
CA ASP A 98 -10.89 13.90 4.62
C ASP A 98 -12.18 13.80 5.45
N LEU A 99 -13.14 12.95 5.04
CA LEU A 99 -14.32 12.63 5.85
C LEU A 99 -13.94 11.92 7.16
N MET A 100 -12.97 11.00 7.12
CA MET A 100 -12.46 10.36 8.34
C MET A 100 -11.84 11.38 9.30
N ARG A 101 -11.14 12.41 8.77
CA ARG A 101 -10.61 13.51 9.57
C ARG A 101 -11.68 14.33 10.27
N GLU A 102 -12.79 14.64 9.57
CA GLU A 102 -13.90 15.38 10.14
C GLU A 102 -14.62 14.59 11.25
N MET A 103 -14.57 13.27 11.18
CA MET A 103 -15.25 12.38 12.11
C MET A 103 -14.40 11.95 13.29
N GLU A 104 -13.10 11.91 13.12
CA GLU A 104 -12.11 11.53 14.11
C GLU A 104 -11.01 12.58 14.17
N ASP A 105 -10.60 12.96 15.37
CA ASP A 105 -9.40 13.78 15.51
C ASP A 105 -8.16 12.91 15.24
N ILE A 106 -7.69 12.96 13.98
CA ILE A 106 -6.45 12.29 13.57
C ILE A 106 -5.24 13.22 13.58
N SER A 107 -5.38 14.42 14.13
CA SER A 107 -4.31 15.42 14.20
C SER A 107 -3.07 14.88 14.88
N GLU A 108 -3.22 14.14 15.97
CA GLU A 108 -2.11 13.50 16.68
C GLU A 108 -1.37 12.49 15.81
N LEU A 109 -2.09 11.69 15.00
CA LEU A 109 -1.47 10.73 14.09
C LEU A 109 -0.67 11.43 12.98
N GLU A 110 -1.19 12.55 12.47
CA GLU A 110 -0.49 13.37 11.49
C GLU A 110 0.73 14.04 12.09
N ASP A 111 0.63 14.62 13.28
CA ASP A 111 1.75 15.25 13.97
C ASP A 111 2.89 14.26 14.26
N ARG A 112 2.55 13.03 14.64
CA ARG A 112 3.53 11.95 14.81
C ARG A 112 4.27 11.63 13.52
N LEU A 113 3.55 11.57 12.39
CA LEU A 113 4.17 11.35 11.08
C LEU A 113 5.03 12.55 10.66
N LEU A 114 4.57 13.78 10.92
CA LEU A 114 5.31 15.01 10.66
C LEU A 114 6.64 15.08 11.42
N ALA A 115 6.69 14.54 12.63
CA ALA A 115 7.91 14.49 13.44
C ALA A 115 9.03 13.63 12.80
N LEU A 116 8.71 12.77 11.83
CA LEU A 116 9.70 11.98 11.10
C LEU A 116 10.38 12.73 9.94
N LYS A 117 9.93 13.94 9.63
CA LYS A 117 10.49 14.69 8.52
C LYS A 117 11.97 15.00 8.79
N ASP A 118 12.82 14.69 7.81
CA ASP A 118 14.27 14.96 7.79
C ASP A 118 15.08 14.38 8.97
N VAL A 119 14.52 13.42 9.74
CA VAL A 119 15.22 12.79 10.91
C VAL A 119 16.50 12.03 10.49
N HIS A 120 16.63 11.71 9.22
CA HIS A 120 17.81 11.05 8.64
C HIS A 120 18.48 11.90 7.55
N HIS A 121 18.38 13.22 7.65
CA HIS A 121 18.89 14.14 6.65
C HIS A 121 20.31 13.81 6.19
N GLY A 122 20.51 13.65 4.87
CA GLY A 122 21.79 13.40 4.23
C GLY A 122 22.34 11.97 4.39
N LYS A 123 21.70 11.11 5.16
CA LYS A 123 22.15 9.72 5.40
C LYS A 123 21.82 8.79 4.23
N ALA A 124 22.32 7.57 4.32
CA ALA A 124 21.97 6.45 3.44
C ALA A 124 21.05 5.46 4.15
N CYS A 125 20.26 4.71 3.37
CA CYS A 125 19.44 3.60 3.87
C CYS A 125 19.30 2.49 2.83
N PHE A 126 18.82 1.33 3.29
CA PHE A 126 18.41 0.23 2.44
C PHE A 126 16.89 0.10 2.43
N VAL A 127 16.32 -0.11 1.25
CA VAL A 127 14.92 -0.50 1.06
C VAL A 127 14.91 -1.94 0.59
N VAL A 128 14.45 -2.84 1.46
CA VAL A 128 14.52 -4.29 1.28
C VAL A 128 13.16 -4.81 0.84
N GLY A 129 13.10 -5.33 -0.39
CA GLY A 129 11.96 -6.07 -0.91
C GLY A 129 12.02 -7.54 -0.56
N ASN A 130 11.01 -8.30 -1.01
CA ASN A 130 10.84 -9.71 -0.69
C ASN A 130 11.23 -10.66 -1.83
N GLY A 131 11.93 -10.15 -2.85
CA GLY A 131 12.24 -10.90 -4.06
C GLY A 131 13.14 -12.13 -3.85
N PRO A 132 13.15 -13.07 -4.80
CA PRO A 132 13.88 -14.33 -4.66
C PRO A 132 15.41 -14.19 -4.56
N SER A 133 15.97 -13.09 -5.04
CA SER A 133 17.40 -12.81 -4.91
C SER A 133 17.86 -12.40 -3.50
N LEU A 134 16.91 -12.13 -2.59
CA LEU A 134 17.23 -11.69 -1.24
C LEU A 134 17.94 -12.81 -0.47
N ALA A 135 19.20 -12.59 -0.10
CA ALA A 135 20.04 -13.56 0.56
C ALA A 135 20.28 -13.19 2.04
N ILE A 136 20.20 -14.17 2.92
CA ILE A 136 20.50 -13.99 4.35
C ILE A 136 21.87 -13.37 4.61
N PRO A 137 22.97 -13.80 3.94
CA PRO A 137 24.28 -13.15 4.13
C PRO A 137 24.31 -11.67 3.77
N ASP A 138 23.47 -11.22 2.82
CA ASP A 138 23.40 -9.80 2.46
C ASP A 138 22.68 -8.99 3.55
N LEU A 139 21.66 -9.57 4.17
CA LEU A 139 20.95 -8.95 5.31
C LEU A 139 21.89 -8.79 6.53
N GLU A 140 22.71 -9.80 6.83
CA GLU A 140 23.71 -9.72 7.93
C GLU A 140 24.71 -8.57 7.72
N ARG A 141 25.04 -8.24 6.48
CA ARG A 141 25.98 -7.15 6.18
C ARG A 141 25.38 -5.76 6.40
N ILE A 142 24.06 -5.64 6.34
CA ILE A 142 23.33 -4.36 6.51
C ILE A 142 22.63 -4.27 7.87
N LYS A 143 22.87 -5.17 8.80
CA LYS A 143 22.12 -5.23 10.06
C LYS A 143 22.29 -4.01 10.97
N GLU A 144 23.40 -3.30 10.85
CA GLU A 144 23.68 -2.07 11.59
C GLU A 144 23.21 -0.81 10.82
N GLU A 145 22.76 -0.98 9.57
CA GLU A 145 22.37 0.14 8.72
C GLU A 145 20.86 0.40 8.82
N VAL A 146 20.46 1.65 8.62
CA VAL A 146 19.03 1.97 8.58
C VAL A 146 18.40 1.28 7.38
N SER A 147 17.38 0.48 7.64
CA SER A 147 16.72 -0.28 6.60
C SER A 147 15.19 -0.31 6.77
N PHE A 148 14.51 -0.46 5.65
CA PHE A 148 13.08 -0.59 5.51
C PHE A 148 12.75 -2.00 5.04
N GLY A 149 11.78 -2.65 5.66
CA GLY A 149 11.27 -3.96 5.25
C GLY A 149 9.74 -3.96 5.22
N CYS A 150 9.12 -4.95 4.60
CA CYS A 150 7.68 -4.94 4.39
C CYS A 150 7.00 -6.31 4.43
N ASN A 151 5.70 -6.30 4.66
CA ASN A 151 4.81 -7.46 4.60
C ASN A 151 5.39 -8.64 5.39
N SER A 152 5.50 -9.82 4.78
CA SER A 152 5.96 -11.04 5.45
C SER A 152 7.48 -11.15 5.61
N ILE A 153 8.23 -10.07 5.53
CA ILE A 153 9.71 -10.05 5.72
C ILE A 153 10.12 -10.70 7.07
N TYR A 154 9.25 -10.64 8.07
CA TYR A 154 9.45 -11.25 9.38
C TYR A 154 9.63 -12.77 9.33
N ALA A 155 9.25 -13.44 8.23
CA ALA A 155 9.51 -14.86 8.02
C ALA A 155 11.02 -15.20 7.99
N LEU A 156 11.87 -14.20 7.76
CA LEU A 156 13.33 -14.36 7.76
C LEU A 156 13.93 -14.27 9.16
N PHE A 157 13.19 -13.82 10.17
CA PHE A 157 13.75 -13.46 11.48
C PHE A 157 14.30 -14.65 12.29
N ASP A 158 13.88 -15.86 11.98
CA ASP A 158 14.46 -17.09 12.56
C ASP A 158 15.79 -17.51 11.89
N HIS A 159 16.16 -16.83 10.79
CA HIS A 159 17.32 -17.17 9.97
C HIS A 159 18.41 -16.08 9.95
N THR A 160 18.17 -14.92 10.55
CA THR A 160 19.08 -13.78 10.57
C THR A 160 18.88 -12.92 11.81
N ASP A 161 19.96 -12.29 12.29
CA ASP A 161 19.88 -11.25 13.34
C ASP A 161 19.44 -9.90 12.80
N TRP A 162 19.43 -9.73 11.48
CA TRP A 162 18.96 -8.49 10.85
C TRP A 162 17.49 -8.23 11.17
N ARG A 163 17.20 -6.98 11.52
CA ARG A 163 15.84 -6.45 11.67
C ARG A 163 15.77 -5.12 10.93
N PRO A 164 14.75 -4.87 10.08
CA PRO A 164 14.60 -3.55 9.48
C PRO A 164 14.31 -2.52 10.56
N THR A 165 14.89 -1.33 10.40
CA THR A 165 14.61 -0.20 11.28
C THR A 165 13.13 0.20 11.19
N TYR A 166 12.59 0.15 9.98
CA TYR A 166 11.22 0.54 9.66
C TYR A 166 10.48 -0.57 8.92
N TYR A 167 9.27 -0.86 9.36
CA TYR A 167 8.43 -1.91 8.78
C TYR A 167 7.18 -1.32 8.12
N PHE A 168 6.76 -1.88 6.99
CA PHE A 168 5.63 -1.40 6.19
C PHE A 168 4.63 -2.52 5.86
N ALA A 169 3.33 -2.24 6.06
CA ALA A 169 2.24 -3.06 5.57
C ALA A 169 1.06 -2.16 5.16
N ASN A 170 0.88 -1.96 3.86
CA ASN A 170 -0.08 -0.98 3.33
C ASN A 170 -1.43 -1.58 3.00
N ASP A 171 -1.45 -2.83 2.53
CA ASP A 171 -2.68 -3.46 2.07
C ASP A 171 -3.45 -4.13 3.21
N SER A 172 -4.74 -4.38 2.95
CA SER A 172 -5.64 -4.96 3.94
C SER A 172 -5.31 -6.42 4.24
N ILE A 173 -4.73 -7.18 3.29
CA ILE A 173 -4.41 -8.60 3.48
C ILE A 173 -3.25 -8.73 4.46
N ALA A 174 -2.15 -8.01 4.22
CA ALA A 174 -1.00 -7.99 5.12
C ALA A 174 -1.40 -7.50 6.52
N THR A 175 -2.18 -6.42 6.61
CA THR A 175 -2.65 -5.86 7.87
C THR A 175 -3.59 -6.82 8.61
N ASP A 176 -4.53 -7.46 7.90
CA ASP A 176 -5.44 -8.43 8.51
C ASP A 176 -4.68 -9.65 9.06
N ASN A 177 -3.65 -10.12 8.37
CA ASN A 177 -2.81 -11.22 8.86
C ASN A 177 -2.05 -10.80 10.15
N LEU A 178 -1.46 -9.60 10.17
CA LEU A 178 -0.78 -9.07 11.36
C LEU A 178 -1.70 -8.97 12.58
N VAL A 179 -2.93 -8.52 12.38
CA VAL A 179 -3.93 -8.36 13.45
C VAL A 179 -4.53 -9.69 13.86
N SER A 180 -4.97 -10.52 12.90
CA SER A 180 -5.67 -11.80 13.18
C SER A 180 -4.75 -12.83 13.83
N ASP A 181 -3.50 -12.86 13.45
CA ASP A 181 -2.51 -13.80 13.98
C ASP A 181 -1.77 -13.22 15.22
N ASN A 182 -2.22 -12.06 15.72
CA ASN A 182 -1.65 -11.33 16.86
C ASN A 182 -0.14 -11.07 16.74
N LEU A 183 0.34 -10.88 15.51
CA LEU A 183 1.78 -10.71 15.24
C LEU A 183 2.29 -9.33 15.63
N ILE A 184 1.45 -8.29 15.63
CA ILE A 184 1.86 -6.91 15.96
C ILE A 184 2.51 -6.87 17.35
N GLY A 185 1.90 -7.51 18.33
CA GLY A 185 2.43 -7.53 19.71
C GLY A 185 3.83 -8.13 19.83
N SER A 186 4.12 -9.17 19.04
CA SER A 186 5.43 -9.84 19.05
C SER A 186 6.47 -9.13 18.15
N LEU A 187 6.02 -8.52 17.05
CA LEU A 187 6.92 -7.93 16.07
C LEU A 187 7.30 -6.48 16.38
N ARG A 188 6.41 -5.68 16.98
CA ARG A 188 6.60 -4.24 17.14
C ARG A 188 7.92 -3.81 17.81
N ASN A 189 8.39 -4.60 18.77
CA ASN A 189 9.63 -4.32 19.49
C ASN A 189 10.89 -4.52 18.65
N ASN A 190 10.76 -5.13 17.45
CA ASN A 190 11.86 -5.28 16.51
C ASN A 190 12.11 -4.03 15.66
N PHE A 191 11.19 -3.04 15.68
CA PHE A 191 11.22 -1.90 14.78
C PHE A 191 11.20 -0.58 15.53
N GLN A 192 11.89 0.42 15.02
CA GLN A 192 11.75 1.80 15.48
C GLN A 192 10.42 2.41 15.01
N GLY A 193 9.90 1.97 13.89
CA GLY A 193 8.61 2.42 13.38
C GLY A 193 7.93 1.40 12.47
N MET A 194 6.61 1.31 12.61
CA MET A 194 5.76 0.51 11.75
C MET A 194 4.79 1.41 10.99
N PHE A 195 4.71 1.25 9.68
CA PHE A 195 3.93 2.12 8.80
C PHE A 195 2.77 1.39 8.16
N PHE A 196 1.59 1.96 8.28
CA PHE A 196 0.34 1.41 7.79
C PHE A 196 -0.45 2.44 6.98
N SER A 197 -1.43 2.00 6.22
CA SER A 197 -2.41 2.91 5.63
C SER A 197 -3.29 3.51 6.72
N LEU A 198 -3.54 4.82 6.67
CA LEU A 198 -4.51 5.49 7.56
C LEU A 198 -5.90 4.84 7.47
N ALA A 199 -6.28 4.37 6.28
CA ALA A 199 -7.53 3.62 6.08
C ALA A 199 -7.63 2.31 6.91
N GLN A 200 -6.52 1.83 7.46
CA GLN A 200 -6.49 0.64 8.33
C GLN A 200 -6.48 0.98 9.83
N HIS A 201 -6.41 2.27 10.20
CA HIS A 201 -6.26 2.71 11.60
C HIS A 201 -7.29 2.09 12.56
N GLU A 202 -8.54 2.00 12.14
CA GLU A 202 -9.61 1.39 12.93
C GLU A 202 -9.32 -0.05 13.39
N LYS A 203 -8.57 -0.82 12.59
CA LYS A 203 -8.20 -2.18 12.95
C LYS A 203 -7.26 -2.22 14.15
N PHE A 204 -6.49 -1.15 14.33
CA PHE A 204 -5.48 -1.03 15.39
C PHE A 204 -6.02 -0.45 16.68
N LYS A 205 -7.18 0.22 16.70
CA LYS A 205 -7.77 0.85 17.91
C LYS A 205 -7.92 -0.09 19.11
N LYS A 206 -8.01 -1.41 18.85
CA LYS A 206 -8.14 -2.43 19.89
C LYS A 206 -6.80 -2.97 20.39
N ILE A 207 -5.71 -2.53 19.77
CA ILE A 207 -4.35 -2.96 20.11
C ILE A 207 -3.77 -1.90 21.06
N ALA A 208 -3.39 -2.31 22.25
CA ALA A 208 -2.74 -1.41 23.19
C ALA A 208 -1.35 -1.01 22.71
N ASP A 209 -0.97 0.22 22.99
CA ASP A 209 0.37 0.76 22.76
C ASP A 209 0.79 0.74 21.27
N LEU A 210 0.42 1.83 20.58
CA LEU A 210 0.74 2.09 19.19
C LEU A 210 1.82 3.19 19.04
N GLU A 211 2.67 3.39 20.03
CA GLU A 211 3.62 4.52 20.04
C GLU A 211 4.57 4.54 18.85
N ASN A 212 4.98 3.37 18.34
CA ASN A 212 5.81 3.26 17.15
C ASN A 212 5.03 2.92 15.86
N CYS A 213 3.70 3.05 15.85
CA CYS A 213 2.87 2.87 14.66
C CYS A 213 2.53 4.22 14.04
N TYR A 214 2.78 4.34 12.73
CA TYR A 214 2.54 5.52 11.93
C TYR A 214 1.52 5.21 10.84
N PHE A 215 0.58 6.11 10.62
CA PHE A 215 -0.50 5.92 9.66
C PHE A 215 -0.38 6.92 8.52
N MET A 216 -0.13 6.42 7.31
CA MET A 216 0.08 7.22 6.12
C MET A 216 -1.22 7.41 5.34
N LYS A 217 -1.44 8.62 4.84
CA LYS A 217 -2.46 8.90 3.84
C LYS A 217 -2.00 8.37 2.49
N LEU A 218 -2.52 7.21 2.08
CA LEU A 218 -2.19 6.58 0.81
C LEU A 218 -3.21 7.01 -0.26
N LEU A 219 -2.73 7.40 -1.43
CA LEU A 219 -3.57 7.87 -2.54
C LEU A 219 -3.38 6.99 -3.77
N SER A 220 -4.50 6.59 -4.37
CA SER A 220 -4.50 6.06 -5.74
C SER A 220 -4.31 7.22 -6.71
N THR A 221 -3.31 7.13 -7.58
CA THR A 221 -2.99 8.17 -8.55
C THR A 221 -3.02 7.59 -9.96
N THR A 222 -3.60 8.32 -10.89
CA THR A 222 -3.71 7.92 -12.30
C THR A 222 -2.71 8.66 -13.18
N THR A 223 -2.38 9.91 -12.84
CA THR A 223 -1.51 10.76 -13.65
C THR A 223 -0.13 10.95 -13.03
N GLU A 224 0.83 11.36 -13.86
CA GLU A 224 2.17 11.73 -13.41
C GLU A 224 2.14 12.98 -12.52
N GLU A 225 1.29 13.95 -12.86
CA GLU A 225 1.12 15.18 -12.10
C GLU A 225 0.68 14.91 -10.66
N GLU A 226 -0.28 14.01 -10.48
CA GLU A 226 -0.74 13.61 -9.14
C GLU A 226 0.39 12.96 -8.34
N ARG A 227 1.18 12.07 -8.95
CA ARG A 227 2.33 11.45 -8.28
C ARG A 227 3.40 12.46 -7.90
N GLN A 228 3.73 13.37 -8.81
CA GLN A 228 4.69 14.45 -8.53
C GLN A 228 4.17 15.40 -7.43
N MET A 229 2.86 15.62 -7.36
CA MET A 229 2.25 16.43 -6.31
C MET A 229 2.39 15.75 -4.93
N CYS A 230 2.17 14.43 -4.83
CA CYS A 230 2.41 13.68 -3.59
C CYS A 230 3.87 13.83 -3.12
N LEU A 231 4.83 13.63 -4.01
CA LEU A 231 6.26 13.76 -3.72
C LEU A 231 6.65 15.18 -3.27
N LYS A 232 6.11 16.22 -3.91
CA LYS A 232 6.38 17.62 -3.56
C LYS A 232 5.77 18.04 -2.23
N ASN A 233 4.49 17.71 -2.04
CA ASN A 233 3.75 18.15 -0.86
C ASN A 233 4.05 17.33 0.39
N GLN A 234 4.48 16.08 0.20
CA GLN A 234 4.86 15.14 1.27
C GLN A 234 3.79 14.95 2.36
N LYS A 235 2.54 15.35 2.10
CA LYS A 235 1.38 15.17 3.00
C LYS A 235 0.65 13.85 2.77
N SER A 236 0.95 13.17 1.67
CA SER A 236 0.36 11.91 1.26
C SER A 236 1.36 11.12 0.44
N VAL A 237 1.17 9.83 0.41
CA VAL A 237 2.00 8.85 -0.30
C VAL A 237 1.17 8.23 -1.40
N PHE A 238 1.64 8.16 -2.62
CA PHE A 238 0.93 7.45 -3.68
C PHE A 238 1.25 5.94 -3.63
N LEU A 239 0.25 5.11 -3.93
CA LEU A 239 0.35 3.65 -3.80
C LEU A 239 1.35 3.01 -4.78
N GLY A 240 1.40 3.45 -6.04
CA GLY A 240 2.37 2.99 -7.03
C GLY A 240 2.39 1.48 -7.31
N GLY A 241 1.30 0.75 -6.99
CA GLY A 241 1.17 -0.69 -7.25
C GLY A 241 2.03 -1.61 -6.37
N THR A 242 2.83 -1.08 -5.47
CA THR A 242 3.67 -1.85 -4.53
C THR A 242 3.99 -1.06 -3.27
N VAL A 243 4.07 -1.76 -2.13
CA VAL A 243 4.48 -1.17 -0.85
C VAL A 243 5.88 -0.54 -0.91
N VAL A 244 6.75 -1.02 -1.78
CA VAL A 244 8.10 -0.48 -1.98
C VAL A 244 8.07 0.98 -2.43
N CYS A 245 7.09 1.38 -3.26
CA CYS A 245 6.90 2.79 -3.61
C CYS A 245 6.66 3.66 -2.37
N SER A 246 5.90 3.17 -1.40
CA SER A 246 5.67 3.89 -0.15
C SER A 246 6.91 3.94 0.73
N MET A 247 7.69 2.86 0.80
CA MET A 247 8.97 2.83 1.53
C MET A 247 9.94 3.87 0.99
N ILE A 248 10.11 3.93 -0.34
CA ILE A 248 11.02 4.91 -0.96
C ILE A 248 10.53 6.35 -0.74
N GLN A 249 9.23 6.62 -0.87
CA GLN A 249 8.65 7.94 -0.60
C GLN A 249 8.88 8.36 0.86
N MET A 250 8.71 7.45 1.81
CA MET A 250 8.99 7.73 3.22
C MET A 250 10.49 7.90 3.48
N ALA A 251 11.37 7.15 2.82
CA ALA A 251 12.80 7.39 2.91
C ALA A 251 13.18 8.80 2.40
N ILE A 252 12.59 9.24 1.30
CA ILE A 252 12.73 10.63 0.79
C ILE A 252 12.21 11.63 1.83
N TYR A 253 11.01 11.40 2.39
CA TYR A 253 10.42 12.26 3.41
C TYR A 253 11.29 12.40 4.67
N MET A 254 11.91 11.30 5.10
CA MET A 254 12.80 11.25 6.25
C MET A 254 14.20 11.83 5.97
N GLY A 255 14.45 12.32 4.74
CA GLY A 255 15.63 13.09 4.37
C GLY A 255 16.83 12.25 3.91
N PHE A 256 16.67 10.97 3.59
CA PHE A 256 17.77 10.17 3.06
C PHE A 256 18.20 10.69 1.69
N SER A 257 19.50 10.86 1.49
CA SER A 257 20.09 11.31 0.23
C SER A 257 20.57 10.17 -0.67
N ARG A 258 20.78 8.98 -0.11
CA ARG A 258 21.14 7.76 -0.82
C ARG A 258 20.29 6.59 -0.37
N ILE A 259 19.60 5.94 -1.31
CA ILE A 259 18.67 4.85 -1.06
C ILE A 259 19.09 3.65 -1.89
N TYR A 260 19.42 2.53 -1.25
CA TYR A 260 19.85 1.30 -1.88
C TYR A 260 18.72 0.26 -1.84
N LEU A 261 18.31 -0.20 -3.01
CA LEU A 261 17.24 -1.19 -3.16
C LEU A 261 17.84 -2.59 -3.16
N LEU A 262 17.32 -3.49 -2.34
CA LEU A 262 17.80 -4.87 -2.23
C LEU A 262 16.61 -5.83 -2.28
N GLY A 263 16.74 -6.95 -3.02
CA GLY A 263 15.64 -7.92 -3.15
C GLY A 263 14.44 -7.41 -3.96
N LEU A 264 14.67 -6.50 -4.91
CA LEU A 264 13.67 -5.97 -5.84
C LEU A 264 13.89 -6.54 -7.24
N ASP A 265 13.62 -7.82 -7.41
CA ASP A 265 13.94 -8.57 -8.63
C ASP A 265 13.12 -8.14 -9.83
N CYS A 266 11.84 -7.82 -9.64
CA CYS A 266 10.89 -7.52 -10.72
C CYS A 266 10.90 -8.58 -11.84
N THR A 267 11.08 -9.85 -11.47
CA THR A 267 11.09 -11.01 -12.39
C THR A 267 9.73 -11.70 -12.45
N PHE A 268 8.67 -10.93 -12.31
CA PHE A 268 7.32 -11.46 -12.30
C PHE A 268 6.99 -12.07 -13.67
N PRO A 269 6.36 -13.24 -13.71
CA PRO A 269 5.66 -13.71 -14.88
C PRO A 269 4.45 -12.80 -15.12
N VAL A 270 4.34 -12.27 -16.32
CA VAL A 270 3.32 -11.27 -16.68
C VAL A 270 2.43 -11.77 -17.79
N GLU A 271 1.15 -11.44 -17.71
CA GLU A 271 0.15 -11.70 -18.74
C GLU A 271 -0.55 -10.40 -19.13
N MET A 272 -1.12 -10.37 -20.33
CA MET A 272 -1.92 -9.24 -20.80
C MET A 272 -3.39 -9.45 -20.42
N HIS A 273 -3.95 -8.48 -19.67
CA HIS A 273 -5.37 -8.43 -19.35
C HIS A 273 -5.92 -7.04 -19.68
N ASP A 274 -7.00 -6.99 -20.44
CA ASP A 274 -7.76 -5.76 -20.77
C ASP A 274 -6.88 -4.56 -21.17
N GLY A 275 -5.80 -4.84 -21.92
CA GLY A 275 -4.86 -3.83 -22.39
C GLY A 275 -3.77 -3.40 -21.40
N GLY A 276 -3.70 -4.02 -20.22
CA GLY A 276 -2.64 -3.83 -19.23
C GLY A 276 -1.81 -5.10 -19.00
N VAL A 277 -0.59 -4.91 -18.47
CA VAL A 277 0.28 -6.02 -18.05
C VAL A 277 0.07 -6.30 -16.58
N VAL A 278 -0.37 -7.51 -16.26
CA VAL A 278 -0.64 -7.94 -14.89
C VAL A 278 0.26 -9.11 -14.48
N VAL A 279 0.48 -9.26 -13.18
CA VAL A 279 1.17 -10.41 -12.59
C VAL A 279 0.14 -11.32 -11.95
N GLN A 280 0.14 -12.59 -12.32
CA GLN A 280 -0.74 -13.57 -11.70
C GLN A 280 -0.21 -14.05 -10.36
N ASN A 281 -1.10 -14.20 -9.39
CA ASN A 281 -0.79 -14.64 -8.04
C ASN A 281 -0.45 -16.12 -7.90
N GLU A 282 -0.87 -16.94 -8.85
CA GLU A 282 -0.70 -18.38 -8.78
C GLU A 282 0.70 -18.85 -9.17
N MET A 283 1.61 -17.90 -9.37
CA MET A 283 2.90 -18.19 -9.93
C MET A 283 3.94 -18.59 -8.90
N GLU A 284 4.73 -19.53 -9.31
CA GLU A 284 5.84 -20.04 -8.52
C GLU A 284 6.89 -18.93 -8.27
N MET A 285 7.19 -18.72 -6.98
CA MET A 285 8.37 -18.00 -6.49
C MET A 285 8.59 -16.57 -7.01
N ILE A 286 7.64 -15.70 -6.70
CA ILE A 286 7.86 -14.24 -6.85
C ILE A 286 8.58 -13.63 -5.64
N HIS A 287 8.66 -14.36 -4.53
CA HIS A 287 9.32 -13.95 -3.31
C HIS A 287 10.45 -14.92 -2.90
N ASN A 288 11.25 -14.53 -1.92
CA ASN A 288 12.15 -15.42 -1.25
C ASN A 288 11.39 -16.66 -0.72
N PRO A 289 11.91 -17.88 -0.86
CA PRO A 289 11.16 -19.12 -0.49
C PRO A 289 10.60 -19.14 0.93
N LEU A 290 11.29 -18.56 1.91
CA LEU A 290 10.82 -18.48 3.30
C LEU A 290 9.63 -17.52 3.44
N ILE A 291 9.64 -16.41 2.71
CA ILE A 291 8.57 -15.43 2.68
C ILE A 291 7.37 -15.99 1.93
N GLU A 292 7.59 -16.62 0.79
CA GLU A 292 6.56 -17.24 -0.04
C GLU A 292 5.69 -18.21 0.75
N ALA A 293 6.31 -19.02 1.62
CA ALA A 293 5.59 -19.98 2.45
C ALA A 293 4.61 -19.33 3.43
N VAL A 294 4.89 -18.11 3.88
CA VAL A 294 4.00 -17.31 4.74
C VAL A 294 2.94 -16.58 3.90
N ASP A 295 3.33 -15.96 2.80
CA ASP A 295 2.43 -15.21 1.92
C ASP A 295 1.34 -16.10 1.31
N ARG A 296 1.66 -17.32 0.88
CA ARG A 296 0.66 -18.28 0.37
C ARG A 296 -0.47 -18.52 1.36
N LYS A 297 -0.17 -18.67 2.64
CA LYS A 297 -1.21 -18.84 3.68
C LYS A 297 -2.10 -17.58 3.79
N GLY A 298 -1.51 -16.40 3.63
CA GLY A 298 -2.23 -15.14 3.62
C GLY A 298 -3.14 -15.00 2.39
N TYR A 299 -2.64 -15.33 1.22
CA TYR A 299 -3.42 -15.32 -0.03
C TYR A 299 -4.55 -16.35 -0.02
N ASP A 300 -4.31 -17.56 0.48
CA ASP A 300 -5.36 -18.57 0.65
C ASP A 300 -6.49 -18.09 1.57
N LYS A 301 -6.14 -17.43 2.68
CA LYS A 301 -7.12 -16.80 3.58
C LYS A 301 -7.91 -15.70 2.84
N ALA A 302 -7.22 -14.84 2.07
CA ALA A 302 -7.84 -13.76 1.31
C ALA A 302 -8.74 -14.31 0.19
N GLN A 303 -8.31 -15.32 -0.57
CA GLN A 303 -9.10 -15.99 -1.58
C GLN A 303 -10.40 -16.55 -1.00
N LYS A 304 -10.31 -17.24 0.16
CA LYS A 304 -11.50 -17.76 0.85
C LYS A 304 -12.41 -16.66 1.36
N ARG A 305 -11.84 -15.54 1.82
CA ARG A 305 -12.58 -14.43 2.42
C ARG A 305 -13.24 -13.53 1.36
N TYR A 306 -12.53 -13.24 0.28
CA TYR A 306 -12.92 -12.22 -0.70
C TYR A 306 -13.35 -12.82 -2.05
N GLY A 307 -13.02 -14.09 -2.32
CA GLY A 307 -13.43 -14.80 -3.54
C GLY A 307 -12.77 -14.31 -4.83
N TYR A 308 -11.62 -13.65 -4.74
CA TYR A 308 -10.88 -13.17 -5.90
C TYR A 308 -9.38 -13.47 -5.79
N ALA A 309 -8.71 -13.60 -6.93
CA ALA A 309 -7.26 -13.61 -7.03
C ALA A 309 -6.72 -12.18 -7.02
N TYR A 310 -5.56 -12.00 -6.41
CA TYR A 310 -4.86 -10.72 -6.41
C TYR A 310 -4.03 -10.61 -7.70
N PHE A 311 -4.15 -9.49 -8.40
CA PHE A 311 -3.32 -9.17 -9.55
C PHE A 311 -2.52 -7.90 -9.27
N MET A 312 -1.22 -7.94 -9.57
CA MET A 312 -0.37 -6.76 -9.54
C MET A 312 -0.32 -6.15 -10.94
N GLU A 313 -0.69 -4.90 -11.07
CA GLU A 313 -0.49 -4.15 -12.31
C GLU A 313 0.98 -3.76 -12.46
N TYR A 314 1.73 -4.52 -13.25
CA TYR A 314 3.16 -4.32 -13.48
C TYR A 314 3.48 -2.92 -14.03
N ASP A 315 2.67 -2.44 -14.97
CA ASP A 315 2.81 -1.09 -15.54
C ASP A 315 2.60 0.01 -14.50
N THR A 316 1.65 -0.16 -13.59
CA THR A 316 1.40 0.79 -12.49
C THR A 316 2.62 0.84 -11.56
N MET A 317 3.21 -0.29 -11.26
CA MET A 317 4.43 -0.37 -10.45
C MET A 317 5.61 0.34 -11.13
N LEU A 318 5.85 0.08 -12.42
CA LEU A 318 6.92 0.75 -13.15
C LEU A 318 6.71 2.25 -13.28
N ARG A 319 5.45 2.69 -13.51
CA ARG A 319 5.11 4.14 -13.50
C ARG A 319 5.40 4.78 -12.15
N GLY A 320 5.08 4.09 -11.05
CA GLY A 320 5.40 4.54 -9.70
C GLY A 320 6.92 4.75 -9.50
N TYR A 321 7.72 3.76 -9.83
CA TYR A 321 9.18 3.87 -9.73
C TYR A 321 9.76 4.97 -10.62
N ARG A 322 9.25 5.12 -11.83
CA ARG A 322 9.66 6.18 -12.76
C ARG A 322 9.38 7.57 -12.21
N SER A 323 8.19 7.78 -11.63
CA SER A 323 7.82 9.05 -11.00
C SER A 323 8.73 9.39 -9.82
N ILE A 324 9.07 8.39 -8.99
CA ILE A 324 10.01 8.53 -7.87
C ILE A 324 11.41 8.89 -8.38
N ARG A 325 11.93 8.18 -9.39
CA ARG A 325 13.24 8.49 -9.97
C ARG A 325 13.30 9.92 -10.49
N LYS A 326 12.31 10.33 -11.29
CA LYS A 326 12.23 11.69 -11.84
C LYS A 326 12.27 12.75 -10.74
N TYR A 327 11.56 12.53 -9.65
CA TYR A 327 11.60 13.42 -8.50
C TYR A 327 12.97 13.44 -7.83
N ALA A 328 13.54 12.27 -7.56
CA ALA A 328 14.83 12.10 -6.88
C ALA A 328 15.97 12.78 -7.67
N ASP A 329 16.05 12.54 -8.99
CA ASP A 329 17.05 13.14 -9.87
C ASP A 329 16.99 14.69 -9.84
N GLY A 330 15.78 15.26 -9.76
CA GLY A 330 15.59 16.71 -9.66
C GLY A 330 15.90 17.32 -8.28
N HIS A 331 16.12 16.48 -7.26
CA HIS A 331 16.30 16.94 -5.87
C HIS A 331 17.63 16.47 -5.25
N GLY A 332 18.56 15.93 -6.03
CA GLY A 332 19.86 15.46 -5.54
C GLY A 332 19.78 14.22 -4.64
N ILE A 333 18.73 13.43 -4.81
CA ILE A 333 18.53 12.16 -4.09
C ILE A 333 18.94 11.04 -5.03
N HIS A 334 19.81 10.15 -4.57
CA HIS A 334 20.33 9.06 -5.37
C HIS A 334 19.67 7.73 -4.95
N ILE A 335 19.00 7.08 -5.88
CA ILE A 335 18.38 5.77 -5.66
C ILE A 335 19.11 4.75 -6.55
N TYR A 336 19.66 3.72 -5.93
CA TYR A 336 20.47 2.69 -6.59
C TYR A 336 19.83 1.31 -6.42
N ASN A 337 19.81 0.53 -7.49
CA ASN A 337 19.41 -0.87 -7.44
C ASN A 337 20.60 -1.76 -7.12
N ALA A 338 20.69 -2.21 -5.86
CA ALA A 338 21.71 -3.14 -5.36
C ALA A 338 21.26 -4.62 -5.39
N THR A 339 20.09 -4.90 -5.97
CA THR A 339 19.54 -6.26 -6.08
C THR A 339 20.46 -7.13 -6.95
N ARG A 340 20.80 -8.33 -6.46
CA ARG A 340 21.58 -9.32 -7.21
C ARG A 340 20.77 -9.85 -8.38
N GLY A 341 21.11 -9.46 -9.61
CA GLY A 341 20.33 -9.81 -10.81
C GLY A 341 19.01 -9.04 -10.92
N GLY A 342 17.93 -9.73 -11.25
CA GLY A 342 16.60 -9.13 -11.44
C GLY A 342 16.47 -8.29 -12.72
N LYS A 343 15.26 -7.71 -12.92
CA LYS A 343 14.89 -6.97 -14.14
C LYS A 343 14.44 -5.52 -13.87
N LEU A 344 14.59 -5.02 -12.64
CA LEU A 344 14.27 -3.64 -12.33
C LEU A 344 15.37 -2.71 -12.87
N GLU A 345 15.07 -2.05 -13.99
CA GLU A 345 16.00 -1.21 -14.74
C GLU A 345 15.65 0.29 -14.66
N VAL A 346 14.76 0.67 -13.77
CA VAL A 346 14.39 2.08 -13.58
C VAL A 346 15.49 2.88 -12.88
N PHE A 347 16.21 2.28 -11.96
CA PHE A 347 17.26 2.92 -11.17
C PHE A 347 18.65 2.48 -11.63
N ASP A 348 19.64 3.32 -11.41
CA ASP A 348 21.04 2.97 -11.66
C ASP A 348 21.45 1.76 -10.83
N ARG A 349 22.19 0.84 -11.43
CA ARG A 349 22.66 -0.34 -10.71
C ARG A 349 23.92 -0.04 -9.93
N VAL A 350 24.01 -0.65 -8.75
CA VAL A 350 25.23 -0.68 -7.95
C VAL A 350 25.58 -2.13 -7.63
N ASP A 351 26.85 -2.47 -7.69
CA ASP A 351 27.32 -3.75 -7.17
C ASP A 351 27.24 -3.73 -5.64
N PHE A 352 26.36 -4.60 -5.08
CA PHE A 352 26.15 -4.70 -3.64
C PHE A 352 27.46 -4.93 -2.87
N ASP A 353 28.36 -5.78 -3.39
CA ASP A 353 29.60 -6.11 -2.71
C ASP A 353 30.54 -4.90 -2.66
N SER A 354 30.49 -4.02 -3.66
CA SER A 354 31.28 -2.79 -3.70
C SER A 354 30.86 -1.73 -2.67
N LEU A 355 29.68 -1.88 -2.07
CA LEU A 355 29.21 -1.00 -0.99
C LEU A 355 29.97 -1.20 0.33
N PHE A 356 30.85 -2.20 0.42
CA PHE A 356 31.51 -2.54 1.67
C PHE A 356 33.02 -2.65 1.48
N THR A 357 33.77 -2.06 2.40
CA THR A 357 35.24 -2.20 2.50
C THR A 357 35.57 -2.76 3.88
N ASP A 358 36.33 -3.85 3.93
CA ASP A 358 36.68 -4.53 5.19
C ASP A 358 35.45 -4.81 6.09
N GLY A 359 34.32 -5.21 5.45
CA GLY A 359 33.05 -5.50 6.12
C GLY A 359 32.26 -4.27 6.59
N LYS A 360 32.75 -3.05 6.34
CA LYS A 360 32.08 -1.80 6.72
C LYS A 360 31.38 -1.19 5.51
N PHE A 361 30.21 -0.65 5.74
CA PHE A 361 29.45 0.08 4.71
C PHE A 361 30.18 1.37 4.32
N THR A 362 30.59 1.46 3.07
CA THR A 362 31.40 2.55 2.48
C THR A 362 30.83 2.98 1.13
N PRO A 363 29.62 3.58 1.12
CA PRO A 363 28.85 3.86 -0.10
C PRO A 363 29.56 4.82 -1.08
N GLU A 364 30.53 5.61 -0.65
CA GLU A 364 31.35 6.48 -1.49
C GLU A 364 32.32 5.74 -2.40
N ARG A 365 32.55 4.45 -2.16
CA ARG A 365 33.40 3.57 -2.99
C ARG A 365 32.59 2.67 -3.92
N ALA A 366 31.26 2.82 -3.92
CA ALA A 366 30.36 1.99 -4.70
C ALA A 366 30.65 2.04 -6.20
N VAL A 367 30.64 0.89 -6.84
CA VAL A 367 30.72 0.78 -8.31
C VAL A 367 29.30 0.92 -8.87
N ILE A 368 29.04 2.07 -9.49
CA ILE A 368 27.75 2.44 -10.02
C ILE A 368 27.75 2.29 -11.54
N HIS A 369 26.74 1.62 -12.06
CA HIS A 369 26.46 1.50 -13.49
C HIS A 369 25.30 2.43 -13.83
N SER A 370 25.65 3.69 -14.14
CA SER A 370 24.68 4.73 -14.49
C SER A 370 23.94 4.39 -15.77
N ARG A 371 22.66 4.75 -15.80
CA ARG A 371 21.78 4.62 -16.96
C ARG A 371 21.31 5.99 -17.40
N GLU A 372 21.25 6.17 -18.71
CA GLU A 372 20.64 7.38 -19.29
C GLU A 372 19.22 7.57 -18.76
N PRO A 373 18.83 8.80 -18.40
CA PRO A 373 17.45 9.09 -18.07
C PRO A 373 16.56 8.77 -19.27
N TRP A 374 15.65 7.80 -19.14
CA TRP A 374 14.70 7.42 -20.20
C TRP A 374 13.59 8.46 -20.41
N TYR A 375 13.48 9.46 -19.55
CA TYR A 375 12.67 10.66 -19.73
C TYR A 375 13.56 11.78 -20.28
N THR A 376 13.71 11.87 -21.57
CA THR A 376 14.21 13.10 -22.18
C THR A 376 13.09 14.14 -22.05
N ASN A 377 13.45 15.36 -21.66
CA ASN A 377 12.59 16.52 -21.80
C ASN A 377 12.24 16.71 -23.28
N SER A 378 11.29 15.97 -23.80
CA SER A 378 10.54 16.36 -24.99
C SER A 378 9.56 17.47 -24.53
N GLY A 379 10.18 18.57 -24.08
CA GLY A 379 9.51 19.82 -23.94
C GLY A 379 9.46 20.45 -25.32
N ASN A 380 8.27 20.51 -25.87
CA ASN A 380 7.74 21.71 -26.52
C ASN A 380 6.24 21.49 -26.72
#